data_20989374bdbce5d8e49b510c513ca875
#
_entry.id   20989374bdbce5d8e49b510c513ca875
#
_cell.length_a   1.000
_cell.length_b   1.000
_cell.length_c   1.000
_cell.angle_alpha   90.00
_cell.angle_beta   90.00
_cell.angle_gamma   90.00
#
_symmetry.space_group_name_H-M   'P 1'
#
loop_
_entity.id
_entity.type
_entity.pdbx_description
1 polymer ?
#
loop_
_entity_poly.entity_id
_entity_poly.type
_entity_poly.pdbx_seq_one_letter_code
_entity_poly.pdbx_strand_id
1 'polypeptide(L)'
;MGGEWIETTVGEFCPFEYGKGLPERKRKLGPYPVFGSNGRVGSHVEPLIKSSGIIIGRKGTVGSVHFSKVPFWPIDTAFYVVDASHRDLRFTYYMLQSLGLDQMNADSAVPGLNRTAAHARNIKVPPLSEQQAIACILGSLDDKIELNRQMNRTLEEMA
;
A
#
# COMPACT_ATOMS: atom_id res chain seq x y z
N MET A 1 -2.13 28.21 7.06
CA MET A 1 -0.73 28.36 6.62
C MET A 1 -0.10 26.99 6.60
N GLY A 2 0.49 26.59 5.48
CA GLY A 2 1.24 25.36 5.37
C GLY A 2 2.49 25.44 6.26
N GLY A 3 2.76 24.41 7.05
CA GLY A 3 4.02 24.28 7.76
C GLY A 3 5.15 23.94 6.80
N GLU A 4 6.40 24.02 7.27
CA GLU A 4 7.57 23.66 6.46
C GLU A 4 7.60 22.14 6.22
N TRP A 5 7.86 21.75 4.95
CA TRP A 5 8.07 20.36 4.59
C TRP A 5 9.43 19.90 5.09
N ILE A 6 9.46 18.79 5.82
CA ILE A 6 10.69 18.23 6.38
C ILE A 6 11.31 17.19 5.43
N GLU A 7 12.63 17.19 5.34
CA GLU A 7 13.36 16.13 4.67
C GLU A 7 13.60 14.96 5.64
N THR A 8 13.29 13.76 5.16
CA THR A 8 13.45 12.51 5.90
C THR A 8 13.65 11.35 4.93
N THR A 9 13.70 10.13 5.43
CA THR A 9 13.77 8.94 4.60
C THR A 9 12.47 8.11 4.69
N VAL A 10 12.24 7.26 3.70
CA VAL A 10 11.12 6.31 3.74
C VAL A 10 11.17 5.45 4.99
N GLY A 11 12.36 4.96 5.37
CA GLY A 11 12.52 4.10 6.54
C GLY A 11 12.22 4.79 7.87
N GLU A 12 12.48 6.10 7.98
CA GLU A 12 12.14 6.89 9.17
C GLU A 12 10.66 7.25 9.20
N PHE A 13 10.09 7.61 8.06
CA PHE A 13 8.70 8.04 7.97
C PHE A 13 7.70 6.89 7.99
N CYS A 14 7.92 5.85 7.19
CA CYS A 14 7.02 4.72 7.04
C CYS A 14 7.79 3.40 6.86
N PRO A 15 8.39 2.85 7.91
CA PRO A 15 9.18 1.62 7.83
C PRO A 15 8.34 0.46 7.28
N PHE A 16 8.93 -0.29 6.35
CA PHE A 16 8.32 -1.48 5.76
C PHE A 16 8.52 -2.69 6.66
N GLU A 17 7.44 -3.36 6.99
CA GLU A 17 7.44 -4.61 7.71
C GLU A 17 7.25 -5.79 6.75
N TYR A 18 7.82 -6.95 7.09
CA TYR A 18 7.66 -8.17 6.29
C TYR A 18 6.30 -8.80 6.51
N GLY A 19 5.63 -9.13 5.42
CA GLY A 19 4.47 -10.02 5.46
C GLY A 19 4.85 -11.43 5.92
N LYS A 20 3.84 -12.25 6.24
CA LYS A 20 4.01 -13.61 6.76
C LYS A 20 3.41 -14.63 5.81
N GLY A 21 4.20 -15.63 5.44
CA GLY A 21 3.75 -16.70 4.55
C GLY A 21 2.46 -17.35 5.00
N LEU A 22 1.51 -17.45 4.08
CA LEU A 22 0.24 -18.17 4.24
C LEU A 22 -0.02 -18.98 2.98
N PRO A 23 0.48 -20.23 2.90
CA PRO A 23 0.27 -21.09 1.75
C PRO A 23 -1.22 -21.26 1.44
N GLU A 24 -1.57 -21.35 0.16
CA GLU A 24 -2.96 -21.43 -0.29
C GLU A 24 -3.75 -22.55 0.41
N ARG A 25 -3.13 -23.72 0.59
CA ARG A 25 -3.72 -24.88 1.31
C ARG A 25 -4.08 -24.61 2.77
N LYS A 26 -3.50 -23.56 3.40
CA LYS A 26 -3.78 -23.13 4.78
C LYS A 26 -4.80 -22.00 4.85
N ARG A 27 -5.17 -21.41 3.72
CA ARG A 27 -6.17 -20.37 3.68
C ARG A 27 -7.55 -20.99 3.86
N LYS A 28 -8.32 -20.41 4.77
CA LYS A 28 -9.72 -20.77 5.01
C LYS A 28 -10.58 -19.60 4.57
N LEU A 29 -11.58 -19.85 3.72
CA LEU A 29 -12.47 -18.81 3.23
C LEU A 29 -13.04 -17.98 4.41
N GLY A 30 -12.88 -16.67 4.34
CA GLY A 30 -13.29 -15.76 5.41
C GLY A 30 -13.32 -14.30 4.94
N PRO A 31 -13.63 -13.36 5.85
CA PRO A 31 -13.89 -11.97 5.49
C PRO A 31 -12.62 -11.14 5.20
N TYR A 32 -11.45 -11.64 5.58
CA TYR A 32 -10.23 -10.83 5.50
C TYR A 32 -9.45 -11.12 4.22
N PRO A 33 -9.13 -10.08 3.43
CA PRO A 33 -8.35 -10.26 2.21
C PRO A 33 -6.91 -10.67 2.51
N VAL A 34 -6.39 -11.56 1.68
CA VAL A 34 -4.97 -11.95 1.65
C VAL A 34 -4.32 -11.22 0.48
N PHE A 35 -3.22 -10.52 0.74
CA PHE A 35 -2.47 -9.76 -0.26
C PHE A 35 -1.10 -10.36 -0.52
N GLY A 36 -0.76 -10.45 -1.79
CA GLY A 36 0.60 -10.65 -2.28
C GLY A 36 1.14 -9.39 -2.96
N SER A 37 2.24 -9.54 -3.69
CA SER A 37 2.88 -8.44 -4.41
C SER A 37 2.00 -7.84 -5.52
N ASN A 38 1.09 -8.58 -6.09
CA ASN A 38 0.21 -8.12 -7.18
C ASN A 38 -1.22 -7.80 -6.71
N GLY A 39 -1.40 -7.51 -5.43
CA GLY A 39 -2.71 -7.21 -4.86
C GLY A 39 -3.36 -8.42 -4.17
N ARG A 40 -4.69 -8.45 -4.15
CA ARG A 40 -5.44 -9.49 -3.47
C ARG A 40 -5.28 -10.85 -4.16
N VAL A 41 -4.86 -11.86 -3.39
CA VAL A 41 -4.63 -13.24 -3.86
C VAL A 41 -5.55 -14.27 -3.18
N GLY A 42 -6.49 -13.83 -2.36
CA GLY A 42 -7.45 -14.71 -1.70
C GLY A 42 -8.07 -14.07 -0.46
N SER A 43 -8.58 -14.91 0.42
CA SER A 43 -9.15 -14.50 1.70
C SER A 43 -8.79 -15.48 2.82
N HIS A 44 -8.96 -15.05 4.07
CA HIS A 44 -8.72 -15.87 5.26
C HIS A 44 -9.70 -15.52 6.38
N VAL A 45 -9.85 -16.44 7.33
CA VAL A 45 -10.74 -16.27 8.49
C VAL A 45 -10.17 -15.33 9.55
N GLU A 46 -8.85 -15.15 9.57
CA GLU A 46 -8.15 -14.30 10.53
C GLU A 46 -7.23 -13.33 9.79
N PRO A 47 -7.12 -12.06 10.22
CA PRO A 47 -6.16 -11.13 9.68
C PRO A 47 -4.82 -11.23 10.43
N LEU A 48 -3.71 -10.99 9.74
CA LEU A 48 -2.42 -10.76 10.38
C LEU A 48 -2.37 -9.33 10.97
N ILE A 49 -2.89 -8.38 10.19
CA ILE A 49 -2.97 -6.96 10.53
C ILE A 49 -4.42 -6.62 10.83
N LYS A 50 -4.68 -6.13 12.05
CA LYS A 50 -6.04 -5.86 12.56
C LYS A 50 -6.56 -4.45 12.23
N SER A 51 -5.87 -3.73 11.39
CA SER A 51 -6.22 -2.37 10.94
C SER A 51 -6.15 -2.27 9.42
N SER A 52 -6.51 -1.12 8.87
CA SER A 52 -6.15 -0.75 7.50
C SER A 52 -4.63 -0.67 7.34
N GLY A 53 -4.14 -0.76 6.12
CA GLY A 53 -2.72 -0.69 5.84
C GLY A 53 -2.37 -0.59 4.37
N ILE A 54 -1.10 -0.40 4.09
CA ILE A 54 -0.52 -0.33 2.75
C ILE A 54 0.27 -1.62 2.51
N ILE A 55 0.16 -2.16 1.32
CA ILE A 55 0.88 -3.35 0.89
C ILE A 55 1.82 -2.97 -0.25
N ILE A 56 3.10 -3.34 -0.13
CA ILE A 56 4.12 -3.04 -1.12
C ILE A 56 4.69 -4.35 -1.66
N GLY A 57 4.71 -4.51 -2.98
CA GLY A 57 5.25 -5.68 -3.65
C GLY A 57 6.76 -5.84 -3.41
N ARG A 58 7.14 -6.97 -2.81
CA ARG A 58 8.54 -7.31 -2.50
C ARG A 58 9.14 -8.22 -3.55
N LYS A 59 8.41 -9.27 -3.97
CA LYS A 59 8.84 -10.27 -4.94
C LYS A 59 7.73 -10.48 -5.98
N GLY A 60 8.10 -10.74 -7.22
CA GLY A 60 7.15 -10.86 -8.32
C GLY A 60 6.82 -9.48 -8.89
N THR A 61 5.68 -8.90 -8.60
CA THR A 61 5.33 -7.52 -8.97
C THR A 61 5.97 -6.54 -7.98
N VAL A 62 7.24 -6.27 -8.19
CA VAL A 62 8.08 -5.47 -7.31
C VAL A 62 7.63 -4.01 -7.31
N GLY A 63 7.56 -3.41 -6.12
CA GLY A 63 7.28 -1.99 -5.94
C GLY A 63 5.83 -1.57 -6.20
N SER A 64 4.94 -2.51 -6.50
CA SER A 64 3.50 -2.23 -6.55
C SER A 64 2.99 -1.78 -5.18
N VAL A 65 2.06 -0.83 -5.15
CA VAL A 65 1.51 -0.28 -3.90
C VAL A 65 -0.01 -0.46 -3.90
N HIS A 66 -0.52 -1.15 -2.89
CA HIS A 66 -1.95 -1.40 -2.70
C HIS A 66 -2.39 -0.90 -1.33
N PHE A 67 -3.68 -0.65 -1.18
CA PHE A 67 -4.29 -0.18 0.07
C PHE A 67 -5.39 -1.12 0.53
N SER A 68 -5.36 -1.53 1.79
CA SER A 68 -6.47 -2.25 2.42
C SER A 68 -7.21 -1.34 3.40
N LYS A 69 -8.51 -1.13 3.17
CA LYS A 69 -9.40 -0.36 4.08
C LYS A 69 -9.83 -1.18 5.30
N VAL A 70 -9.60 -2.48 5.28
CA VAL A 70 -10.04 -3.45 6.30
C VAL A 70 -8.84 -4.23 6.82
N PRO A 71 -8.97 -4.92 7.97
CA PRO A 71 -7.97 -5.87 8.43
C PRO A 71 -7.60 -6.89 7.33
N PHE A 72 -6.34 -7.29 7.25
CA PHE A 72 -5.83 -8.08 6.13
C PHE A 72 -4.64 -8.96 6.50
N TRP A 73 -4.25 -9.84 5.58
CA TRP A 73 -3.06 -10.67 5.70
C TRP A 73 -2.11 -10.41 4.52
N PRO A 74 -0.98 -9.71 4.73
CA PRO A 74 0.08 -9.63 3.72
C PRO A 74 0.97 -10.87 3.80
N ILE A 75 1.16 -11.57 2.66
CA ILE A 75 2.04 -12.74 2.60
C ILE A 75 3.51 -12.32 2.44
N ASP A 76 4.42 -13.28 2.48
CA ASP A 76 5.87 -13.07 2.46
C ASP A 76 6.42 -12.49 1.13
N THR A 77 5.62 -12.43 0.08
CA THR A 77 5.96 -11.72 -1.17
C THR A 77 5.70 -10.22 -1.12
N ALA A 78 5.20 -9.71 0.00
CA ALA A 78 4.88 -8.31 0.21
C ALA A 78 5.49 -7.77 1.50
N PHE A 79 5.73 -6.44 1.51
CA PHE A 79 5.86 -5.65 2.73
C PHE A 79 4.53 -5.00 3.07
N TYR A 80 4.41 -4.48 4.29
CA TYR A 80 3.27 -3.66 4.68
C TYR A 80 3.68 -2.47 5.55
N VAL A 81 2.81 -1.47 5.58
CA VAL A 81 2.88 -0.29 6.45
C VAL A 81 1.52 -0.11 7.11
N VAL A 82 1.53 0.14 8.41
CA VAL A 82 0.32 0.46 9.19
C VAL A 82 0.31 1.92 9.63
N ASP A 83 -0.80 2.35 10.20
CA ASP A 83 -0.99 3.70 10.69
C ASP A 83 -0.03 4.04 11.84
N ALA A 84 0.28 5.33 11.98
CA ALA A 84 1.03 5.89 13.10
C ALA A 84 0.62 7.34 13.32
N SER A 85 0.78 7.84 14.55
CA SER A 85 0.31 9.15 14.97
C SER A 85 0.92 10.35 14.24
N HIS A 86 2.08 10.17 13.61
CA HIS A 86 2.82 11.23 12.90
C HIS A 86 2.54 11.28 11.40
N ARG A 87 1.73 10.36 10.87
CA ARG A 87 1.46 10.28 9.42
C ARG A 87 0.01 9.94 9.14
N ASP A 88 -0.48 10.45 8.02
CA ASP A 88 -1.73 10.01 7.41
C ASP A 88 -1.46 8.80 6.50
N LEU A 89 -2.19 7.71 6.70
CA LEU A 89 -1.95 6.46 5.97
C LEU A 89 -2.30 6.58 4.48
N ARG A 90 -3.35 7.35 4.13
CA ARG A 90 -3.77 7.52 2.74
C ARG A 90 -2.81 8.45 1.98
N PHE A 91 -2.32 9.50 2.64
CA PHE A 91 -1.22 10.31 2.11
C PHE A 91 0.02 9.44 1.85
N THR A 92 0.40 8.61 2.83
CA THR A 92 1.55 7.70 2.71
C THR A 92 1.40 6.75 1.52
N TYR A 93 0.21 6.25 1.28
CA TYR A 93 -0.10 5.42 0.11
C TYR A 93 0.17 6.16 -1.21
N TYR A 94 -0.33 7.37 -1.38
CA TYR A 94 -0.10 8.17 -2.59
C TYR A 94 1.36 8.56 -2.76
N MET A 95 2.03 8.93 -1.67
CA MET A 95 3.46 9.22 -1.69
C MET A 95 4.27 8.00 -2.16
N LEU A 96 4.04 6.82 -1.61
CA LEU A 96 4.74 5.60 -2.01
C LEU A 96 4.51 5.24 -3.48
N GLN A 97 3.31 5.45 -4.02
CA GLN A 97 3.03 5.26 -5.44
C GLN A 97 3.85 6.20 -6.34
N SER A 98 4.17 7.41 -5.86
CA SER A 98 4.92 8.40 -6.64
C SER A 98 6.44 8.17 -6.64
N LEU A 99 6.97 7.28 -5.79
CA LEU A 99 8.41 7.10 -5.62
C LEU A 99 9.10 6.25 -6.69
N GLY A 100 8.35 5.58 -7.57
CA GLY A 100 8.92 4.70 -8.58
C GLY A 100 9.63 3.47 -7.95
N LEU A 101 9.05 2.88 -6.93
CA LEU A 101 9.60 1.70 -6.25
C LEU A 101 9.72 0.48 -7.18
N ASP A 102 8.90 0.40 -8.22
CA ASP A 102 8.92 -0.61 -9.27
C ASP A 102 10.20 -0.58 -10.11
N GLN A 103 10.84 0.58 -10.20
CA GLN A 103 12.09 0.77 -10.94
C GLN A 103 13.35 0.44 -10.12
N MET A 104 13.21 0.20 -8.82
CA MET A 104 14.32 -0.12 -7.92
C MET A 104 14.84 -1.57 -8.04
N ASN A 105 14.34 -2.32 -9.02
CA ASN A 105 14.65 -3.73 -9.25
C ASN A 105 15.75 -3.97 -10.31
N ALA A 106 16.38 -2.92 -10.87
CA ALA A 106 17.09 -2.98 -12.14
C ALA A 106 18.38 -3.81 -12.16
N ASP A 107 18.98 -4.18 -11.01
CA ASP A 107 20.34 -4.75 -10.98
C ASP A 107 20.45 -6.12 -10.26
N SER A 108 19.36 -6.82 -9.99
CA SER A 108 19.42 -8.08 -9.26
C SER A 108 19.08 -9.29 -10.13
N ALA A 109 19.90 -10.34 -10.06
CA ALA A 109 19.62 -11.64 -10.70
C ALA A 109 18.34 -12.32 -10.16
N VAL A 110 17.86 -11.91 -8.99
CA VAL A 110 16.58 -12.31 -8.41
C VAL A 110 15.72 -11.06 -8.20
N PRO A 111 14.63 -10.88 -8.97
CA PRO A 111 13.75 -9.73 -8.83
C PRO A 111 13.20 -9.58 -7.42
N GLY A 112 13.46 -8.45 -6.78
CA GLY A 112 12.96 -8.16 -5.45
C GLY A 112 13.23 -6.72 -5.02
N LEU A 113 12.29 -6.13 -4.28
CA LEU A 113 12.51 -4.82 -3.67
C LEU A 113 13.44 -4.98 -2.47
N ASN A 114 14.61 -4.36 -2.56
CA ASN A 114 15.53 -4.31 -1.43
C ASN A 114 15.00 -3.31 -0.39
N ARG A 115 14.65 -3.80 0.80
CA ARG A 115 14.09 -2.98 1.88
C ARG A 115 15.03 -1.85 2.30
N THR A 116 16.32 -2.14 2.45
CA THR A 116 17.31 -1.15 2.87
C THR A 116 17.45 -0.03 1.83
N ALA A 117 17.50 -0.38 0.55
CA ALA A 117 17.56 0.61 -0.53
C ALA A 117 16.27 1.44 -0.61
N ALA A 118 15.10 0.83 -0.45
CA ALA A 118 13.83 1.54 -0.40
C ALA A 118 13.75 2.48 0.81
N HIS A 119 14.17 2.01 2.00
CA HIS A 119 14.20 2.81 3.22
C HIS A 119 15.17 4.00 3.14
N ALA A 120 16.25 3.89 2.39
CA ALA A 120 17.24 4.96 2.20
C ALA A 120 16.76 6.09 1.26
N ARG A 121 15.62 5.92 0.58
CA ARG A 121 15.07 6.97 -0.31
C ARG A 121 14.72 8.22 0.50
N ASN A 122 15.28 9.36 0.06
CA ASN A 122 14.93 10.67 0.61
C ASN A 122 13.54 11.09 0.12
N ILE A 123 12.76 11.63 1.03
CA ILE A 123 11.42 12.17 0.80
C ILE A 123 11.26 13.52 1.49
N LYS A 124 10.34 14.32 1.00
CA LYS A 124 9.84 15.53 1.69
C LYS A 124 8.42 15.28 2.15
N VAL A 125 8.16 15.56 3.41
CA VAL A 125 6.89 15.25 4.04
C VAL A 125 6.30 16.53 4.65
N PRO A 126 5.04 16.89 4.31
CA PRO A 126 4.35 18.02 4.93
C PRO A 126 3.93 17.71 6.36
N PRO A 127 3.54 18.73 7.14
CA PRO A 127 2.88 18.55 8.42
C PRO A 127 1.62 17.68 8.30
N LEU A 128 1.24 17.01 9.39
CA LEU A 128 0.11 16.06 9.39
C LEU A 128 -1.21 16.66 8.85
N SER A 129 -1.50 17.91 9.18
CA SER A 129 -2.70 18.60 8.69
C SER A 129 -2.72 18.75 7.16
N GLU A 130 -1.56 19.00 6.56
CA GLU A 130 -1.43 19.09 5.10
C GLU A 130 -1.44 17.70 4.44
N GLN A 131 -0.84 16.68 5.08
CA GLN A 131 -0.99 15.28 4.65
C GLN A 131 -2.46 14.89 4.55
N GLN A 132 -3.25 15.20 5.58
CA GLN A 132 -4.69 14.93 5.61
C GLN A 132 -5.46 15.68 4.52
N ALA A 133 -5.11 16.95 4.26
CA ALA A 133 -5.72 17.71 3.19
C ALA A 133 -5.43 17.11 1.79
N ILE A 134 -4.17 16.74 1.54
CA ILE A 134 -3.77 16.05 0.29
C ILE A 134 -4.50 14.71 0.16
N ALA A 135 -4.52 13.92 1.23
CA ALA A 135 -5.21 12.62 1.25
C ALA A 135 -6.71 12.75 0.98
N CYS A 136 -7.34 13.79 1.50
CA CYS A 136 -8.77 14.08 1.27
C CYS A 136 -9.04 14.39 -0.21
N ILE A 137 -8.23 15.23 -0.85
CA ILE A 137 -8.38 15.60 -2.26
C ILE A 137 -8.17 14.40 -3.16
N LEU A 138 -7.02 13.73 -3.05
CA LEU A 138 -6.69 12.56 -3.88
C LEU A 138 -7.66 11.41 -3.64
N GLY A 139 -8.06 11.20 -2.39
CA GLY A 139 -9.02 10.20 -2.02
C GLY A 139 -10.41 10.44 -2.62
N SER A 140 -10.85 11.68 -2.68
CA SER A 140 -12.13 12.04 -3.34
C SER A 140 -12.09 11.75 -4.84
N LEU A 141 -10.95 11.96 -5.49
CA LEU A 141 -10.75 11.61 -6.90
C LEU A 141 -10.80 10.10 -7.12
N ASP A 142 -10.11 9.32 -6.29
CA ASP A 142 -10.15 7.85 -6.37
C ASP A 142 -11.55 7.29 -6.14
N ASP A 143 -12.27 7.80 -5.16
CA ASP A 143 -13.65 7.38 -4.87
C ASP A 143 -14.57 7.69 -6.06
N LYS A 144 -14.36 8.81 -6.74
CA LYS A 144 -15.12 9.19 -7.95
C LYS A 144 -14.77 8.29 -9.15
N ILE A 145 -13.49 7.95 -9.33
CA ILE A 145 -13.05 7.01 -10.38
C ILE A 145 -13.69 5.63 -10.13
N GLU A 146 -13.67 5.14 -8.91
CA GLU A 146 -14.26 3.84 -8.58
C GLU A 146 -15.80 3.85 -8.79
N LEU A 147 -16.48 4.90 -8.38
CA LEU A 147 -17.92 5.06 -8.63
C LEU A 147 -18.23 5.03 -10.12
N ASN A 148 -17.47 5.75 -10.94
CA ASN A 148 -17.65 5.75 -12.40
C ASN A 148 -17.41 4.36 -13.00
N ARG A 149 -16.42 3.62 -12.52
CA ARG A 149 -16.18 2.23 -12.96
C ARG A 149 -17.32 1.30 -12.61
N GLN A 150 -17.91 1.45 -11.42
CA GLN A 150 -19.08 0.68 -11.01
C GLN A 150 -20.29 1.00 -11.86
N MET A 151 -20.54 2.28 -12.12
CA MET A 151 -21.63 2.73 -13.01
C MET A 151 -21.48 2.15 -14.42
N ASN A 152 -20.26 2.20 -14.99
CA ASN A 152 -20.02 1.65 -16.33
C ASN A 152 -20.29 0.14 -16.38
N ARG A 153 -19.83 -0.62 -15.38
CA ARG A 153 -20.12 -2.06 -15.29
C ARG A 153 -21.62 -2.33 -15.23
N THR A 154 -22.34 -1.59 -14.41
CA THR A 154 -23.81 -1.74 -14.31
C THR A 154 -24.51 -1.43 -15.62
N LEU A 155 -24.09 -0.38 -16.34
CA LEU A 155 -24.64 -0.04 -17.65
C LEU A 155 -24.34 -1.11 -18.71
N GLU A 156 -23.14 -1.68 -18.70
CA GLU A 156 -22.77 -2.79 -19.58
C GLU A 156 -23.59 -4.06 -19.30
N GLU A 157 -23.89 -4.35 -18.03
CA GLU A 157 -24.72 -5.49 -17.63
C GLU A 157 -26.20 -5.30 -17.98
N MET A 158 -26.65 -4.05 -18.16
CA MET A 158 -28.05 -3.71 -18.54
C MET A 158 -28.27 -3.63 -20.05
N ALA A 159 -27.21 -3.64 -20.85
CA ALA A 159 -27.28 -3.52 -22.32
C ALA A 159 -27.35 -4.90 -22.97
#